data_78dfefef5c7aafb13f62993bf7beae87
#
_entry.id   78dfefef5c7aafb13f62993bf7beae87
#
_cell.length_a   1.000
_cell.length_b   1.000
_cell.length_c   1.000
_cell.angle_alpha   90.00
_cell.angle_beta   90.00
_cell.angle_gamma   90.00
#
_symmetry.space_group_name_H-M   'P 1'
#
loop_
_entity.id
_entity.type
_entity.pdbx_description
1 polymer ?
#
loop_
_entity_poly.entity_id
_entity_poly.type
_entity_poly.pdbx_seq_one_letter_code
_entity_poly.pdbx_strand_id
1 'polypeptide(L)'
;LKIFWDKSDVTPEVKVDAHLSFYQLNDKLFIRSMASSKAFATTAGFESVSEAMYLGKPVLMVPTHIEQECNAYDAAKTGAGTISDRFDLDRLLDLSKNYEPNPTFVNWVKQADWLILREFRPDILMDEENISFWQHISTQWLYRLMRSI
;
A
#
# COMPACT_ATOMS: atom_id res chain seq x y z
N LEU A 1 -3.13 -13.24 12.64
CA LEU A 1 -2.50 -11.92 12.64
C LEU A 1 -1.02 -12.05 12.31
N LYS A 2 -0.52 -11.25 11.37
CA LYS A 2 0.89 -11.13 11.06
C LYS A 2 1.37 -9.74 11.43
N ILE A 3 2.42 -9.64 12.21
CA ILE A 3 3.04 -8.38 12.61
C ILE A 3 4.43 -8.32 12.00
N PHE A 4 4.69 -7.26 11.25
CA PHE A 4 5.99 -6.96 10.66
C PHE A 4 6.66 -5.85 11.46
N TRP A 5 7.93 -6.04 11.82
CA TRP A 5 8.70 -5.01 12.52
C TRP A 5 10.16 -4.99 12.07
N ASP A 6 10.76 -3.84 12.16
CA ASP A 6 12.17 -3.65 11.83
C ASP A 6 13.03 -3.88 13.08
N LYS A 7 13.35 -5.14 13.35
CA LYS A 7 14.26 -5.54 14.43
C LYS A 7 15.30 -6.51 13.89
N SER A 8 16.56 -6.07 13.85
CA SER A 8 17.67 -6.84 13.26
C SER A 8 18.04 -8.13 14.03
N ASP A 9 17.65 -8.25 15.29
CA ASP A 9 18.09 -9.33 16.18
C ASP A 9 17.09 -10.48 16.31
N VAL A 10 16.07 -10.50 15.45
CA VAL A 10 14.99 -11.50 15.53
C VAL A 10 15.13 -12.51 14.41
N THR A 11 14.84 -13.77 14.73
CA THR A 11 14.66 -14.82 13.69
C THR A 11 13.64 -14.36 12.64
N PRO A 12 13.77 -14.76 11.37
CA PRO A 12 12.90 -14.31 10.28
C PRO A 12 11.40 -14.43 10.59
N GLU A 13 11.02 -15.41 11.40
CA GLU A 13 9.66 -15.61 11.89
C GLU A 13 9.67 -16.07 13.35
N VAL A 14 8.83 -15.45 14.18
CA VAL A 14 8.53 -15.89 15.55
C VAL A 14 7.04 -16.17 15.66
N LYS A 15 6.68 -17.43 15.71
CA LYS A 15 5.31 -17.86 15.89
C LYS A 15 4.96 -17.87 17.37
N VAL A 16 4.00 -17.03 17.78
CA VAL A 16 3.55 -16.94 19.18
C VAL A 16 2.50 -18.02 19.46
N ASP A 17 1.53 -18.17 18.57
CA ASP A 17 0.47 -19.18 18.65
C ASP A 17 -0.09 -19.51 17.24
N ALA A 18 -1.23 -20.20 17.18
CA ALA A 18 -1.88 -20.56 15.92
C ALA A 18 -2.39 -19.35 15.12
N HIS A 19 -2.53 -18.18 15.74
CA HIS A 19 -3.17 -17.00 15.14
C HIS A 19 -2.26 -15.78 15.06
N LEU A 20 -1.10 -15.78 15.75
CA LEU A 20 -0.20 -14.64 15.85
C LEU A 20 1.23 -15.05 15.51
N SER A 21 1.80 -14.39 14.54
CA SER A 21 3.23 -14.48 14.18
C SER A 21 3.83 -13.10 13.99
N PHE A 22 5.08 -12.96 14.40
CA PHE A 22 5.93 -11.80 14.12
C PHE A 22 6.90 -12.15 13.00
N TYR A 23 7.11 -11.22 12.11
CA TYR A 23 8.02 -11.35 10.98
C TYR A 23 9.02 -10.20 10.99
N GLN A 24 10.28 -10.51 10.67
CA GLN A 24 11.23 -9.48 10.29
C GLN A 24 10.75 -8.80 9.00
N LEU A 25 10.95 -7.49 8.89
CA LEU A 25 10.56 -6.74 7.70
C LEU A 25 11.29 -7.31 6.47
N ASN A 26 10.50 -7.72 5.50
CA ASN A 26 10.95 -8.22 4.20
C ASN A 26 9.91 -7.80 3.16
N ASP A 27 10.30 -7.00 2.20
CA ASP A 27 9.40 -6.37 1.23
C ASP A 27 8.50 -7.37 0.51
N LYS A 28 9.08 -8.48 0.01
CA LYS A 28 8.30 -9.49 -0.72
C LYS A 28 7.27 -10.18 0.17
N LEU A 29 7.66 -10.56 1.39
CA LEU A 29 6.76 -11.22 2.31
C LEU A 29 5.70 -10.25 2.83
N PHE A 30 6.07 -8.99 3.06
CA PHE A 30 5.18 -7.93 3.50
C PHE A 30 4.07 -7.68 2.49
N ILE A 31 4.43 -7.39 1.23
CA ILE A 31 3.47 -7.15 0.15
C ILE A 31 2.56 -8.36 -0.11
N ARG A 32 3.10 -9.58 -0.14
CA ARG A 32 2.29 -10.80 -0.28
C ARG A 32 1.30 -10.97 0.86
N SER A 33 1.73 -10.69 2.09
CA SER A 33 0.87 -10.78 3.26
C SER A 33 -0.21 -9.74 3.24
N MET A 34 0.10 -8.49 2.84
CA MET A 34 -0.86 -7.42 2.65
C MET A 34 -1.88 -7.80 1.57
N ALA A 35 -1.43 -8.27 0.40
CA ALA A 35 -2.31 -8.66 -0.71
C ALA A 35 -3.30 -9.77 -0.32
N SER A 36 -2.88 -10.73 0.50
CA SER A 36 -3.72 -11.83 0.98
C SER A 36 -4.54 -11.50 2.23
N SER A 37 -4.32 -10.35 2.87
CA SER A 37 -5.04 -9.94 4.08
C SER A 37 -6.45 -9.44 3.77
N LYS A 38 -7.32 -9.46 4.79
CA LYS A 38 -8.64 -8.80 4.73
C LYS A 38 -8.55 -7.31 5.02
N ALA A 39 -7.57 -6.91 5.82
CA ALA A 39 -7.40 -5.54 6.25
C ALA A 39 -5.95 -5.32 6.71
N PHE A 40 -5.53 -4.07 6.79
CA PHE A 40 -4.19 -3.66 7.13
C PHE A 40 -4.19 -2.59 8.23
N ALA A 41 -3.26 -2.67 9.17
CA ALA A 41 -3.07 -1.64 10.19
C ALA A 41 -1.61 -1.17 10.18
N THR A 42 -1.40 0.14 10.27
CA THR A 42 -0.07 0.76 10.16
C THR A 42 0.01 2.07 10.93
N THR A 43 1.23 2.53 11.20
CA THR A 43 1.49 3.88 11.70
C THR A 43 1.33 4.99 10.66
N ALA A 44 0.76 4.67 9.50
CA ALA A 44 0.52 5.60 8.40
C ALA A 44 1.78 6.12 7.68
N GLY A 45 2.78 5.27 7.51
CA GLY A 45 3.87 5.53 6.57
C GLY A 45 3.32 5.62 5.14
N PHE A 46 3.79 6.60 4.37
CA PHE A 46 3.28 6.92 3.05
C PHE A 46 3.24 5.72 2.09
N GLU A 47 4.33 4.96 2.01
CA GLU A 47 4.46 3.81 1.11
C GLU A 47 3.42 2.72 1.43
N SER A 48 3.38 2.26 2.68
CA SER A 48 2.51 1.16 3.09
C SER A 48 1.02 1.48 2.96
N VAL A 49 0.62 2.74 3.19
CA VAL A 49 -0.75 3.19 2.98
C VAL A 49 -1.10 3.19 1.50
N SER A 50 -0.21 3.71 0.65
CA SER A 50 -0.40 3.75 -0.82
C SER A 50 -0.48 2.34 -1.42
N GLU A 51 0.36 1.43 -0.97
CA GLU A 51 0.33 0.01 -1.36
C GLU A 51 -0.99 -0.67 -0.96
N ALA A 52 -1.44 -0.44 0.27
CA ALA A 52 -2.71 -0.99 0.75
C ALA A 52 -3.89 -0.45 -0.05
N MET A 53 -3.92 0.86 -0.35
CA MET A 53 -4.94 1.47 -1.22
C MET A 53 -4.93 0.87 -2.62
N TYR A 54 -3.74 0.67 -3.21
CA TYR A 54 -3.60 0.06 -4.53
C TYR A 54 -4.10 -1.40 -4.55
N LEU A 55 -3.84 -2.15 -3.48
CA LEU A 55 -4.30 -3.52 -3.28
C LEU A 55 -5.76 -3.62 -2.83
N GLY A 56 -6.46 -2.50 -2.68
CA GLY A 56 -7.86 -2.45 -2.25
C GLY A 56 -8.07 -2.91 -0.81
N LYS A 57 -7.12 -2.67 0.08
CA LYS A 57 -7.22 -3.07 1.50
C LYS A 57 -7.66 -1.92 2.37
N PRO A 58 -8.66 -2.11 3.24
CA PRO A 58 -9.01 -1.13 4.26
C PRO A 58 -7.86 -0.95 5.25
N VAL A 59 -7.57 0.30 5.62
CA VAL A 59 -6.43 0.65 6.47
C VAL A 59 -6.90 1.25 7.80
N LEU A 60 -6.43 0.71 8.91
CA LEU A 60 -6.46 1.37 10.21
C LEU A 60 -5.13 2.10 10.41
N MET A 61 -5.17 3.42 10.47
CA MET A 61 -4.02 4.28 10.59
C MET A 61 -3.86 4.78 12.02
N VAL A 62 -2.70 4.52 12.62
CA VAL A 62 -2.35 4.91 14.00
C VAL A 62 -1.08 5.76 13.96
N PRO A 63 -1.18 7.06 13.57
CA PRO A 63 -0.01 7.90 13.41
C PRO A 63 0.68 8.15 14.75
N THR A 64 2.02 8.25 14.73
CA THR A 64 2.86 8.47 15.90
C THR A 64 3.61 9.81 15.88
N HIS A 65 3.60 10.50 14.75
CA HIS A 65 4.21 11.82 14.57
C HIS A 65 3.52 12.59 13.43
N ILE A 66 3.82 13.90 13.33
CA ILE A 66 3.10 14.85 12.50
C ILE A 66 3.04 14.47 11.00
N GLU A 67 4.12 13.92 10.44
CA GLU A 67 4.11 13.46 9.04
C GLU A 67 3.07 12.36 8.83
N GLN A 68 3.05 11.38 9.73
CA GLN A 68 2.08 10.28 9.67
C GLN A 68 0.64 10.76 9.91
N GLU A 69 0.44 11.82 10.71
CA GLU A 69 -0.88 12.46 10.89
C GLU A 69 -1.35 13.08 9.57
N CYS A 70 -0.48 13.79 8.86
CA CYS A 70 -0.79 14.35 7.54
C CYS A 70 -1.14 13.24 6.53
N ASN A 71 -0.31 12.21 6.45
CA ASN A 71 -0.55 11.07 5.55
C ASN A 71 -1.87 10.36 5.87
N ALA A 72 -2.14 10.11 7.15
CA ALA A 72 -3.37 9.46 7.60
C ALA A 72 -4.61 10.30 7.27
N TYR A 73 -4.53 11.61 7.46
CA TYR A 73 -5.62 12.53 7.14
C TYR A 73 -5.95 12.51 5.64
N ASP A 74 -4.94 12.65 4.79
CA ASP A 74 -5.13 12.65 3.35
C ASP A 74 -5.64 11.29 2.83
N ALA A 75 -5.09 10.20 3.36
CA ALA A 75 -5.53 8.86 3.01
C ALA A 75 -6.99 8.59 3.45
N ALA A 76 -7.38 9.01 4.65
CA ALA A 76 -8.75 8.88 5.13
C ALA A 76 -9.73 9.67 4.25
N LYS A 77 -9.38 10.89 3.82
CA LYS A 77 -10.19 11.69 2.88
C LYS A 77 -10.39 11.02 1.54
N THR A 78 -9.42 10.23 1.09
CA THR A 78 -9.51 9.49 -0.17
C THR A 78 -10.19 8.12 -0.03
N GLY A 79 -10.66 7.79 1.18
CA GLY A 79 -11.38 6.54 1.44
C GLY A 79 -10.49 5.33 1.70
N ALA A 80 -9.21 5.52 2.05
CA ALA A 80 -8.30 4.41 2.38
C ALA A 80 -8.73 3.63 3.62
N GLY A 81 -9.36 4.30 4.58
CA GLY A 81 -9.75 3.69 5.84
C GLY A 81 -10.01 4.70 6.95
N THR A 82 -9.61 4.40 8.16
CA THR A 82 -9.90 5.22 9.36
C THR A 82 -8.65 5.50 10.19
N ILE A 83 -8.65 6.63 10.89
CA ILE A 83 -7.62 7.02 11.85
C ILE A 83 -8.05 6.57 13.25
N SER A 84 -7.10 6.13 14.05
CA SER A 84 -7.29 5.73 15.44
C SER A 84 -6.10 6.16 16.28
N ASP A 85 -6.29 6.26 17.59
CA ASP A 85 -5.24 6.49 18.60
C ASP A 85 -4.53 5.20 19.02
N ARG A 86 -5.05 4.05 18.61
CA ARG A 86 -4.50 2.73 18.94
C ARG A 86 -4.81 1.69 17.86
N PHE A 87 -4.06 0.59 17.87
CA PHE A 87 -4.31 -0.57 17.03
C PHE A 87 -5.52 -1.38 17.52
N ASP A 88 -6.71 -0.90 17.18
CA ASP A 88 -8.00 -1.52 17.52
C ASP A 88 -8.39 -2.53 16.41
N LEU A 89 -8.15 -3.81 16.68
CA LEU A 89 -8.40 -4.88 15.70
C LEU A 89 -9.90 -5.11 15.47
N ASP A 90 -10.76 -4.90 16.46
CA ASP A 90 -12.21 -5.04 16.28
C ASP A 90 -12.72 -3.97 15.31
N ARG A 91 -12.26 -2.73 15.48
CA ARG A 91 -12.56 -1.63 14.58
C ARG A 91 -12.05 -1.89 13.16
N LEU A 92 -10.84 -2.48 13.03
CA LEU A 92 -10.28 -2.86 11.72
C LEU A 92 -11.12 -3.93 11.04
N LEU A 93 -11.57 -4.95 11.78
CA LEU A 93 -12.41 -6.01 11.25
C LEU A 93 -13.79 -5.50 10.86
N ASP A 94 -14.37 -4.58 11.61
CA ASP A 94 -15.65 -3.95 11.27
C ASP A 94 -15.52 -3.10 10.00
N LEU A 95 -14.45 -2.32 9.88
CA LEU A 95 -14.15 -1.56 8.67
C LEU A 95 -14.08 -2.48 7.44
N SER A 96 -13.46 -3.65 7.58
CA SER A 96 -13.29 -4.58 6.46
C SER A 96 -14.58 -5.20 5.92
N LYS A 97 -15.67 -5.16 6.67
CA LYS A 97 -16.97 -5.76 6.28
C LYS A 97 -17.67 -4.97 5.17
N ASN A 98 -17.51 -3.64 5.20
CA ASN A 98 -18.22 -2.72 4.31
C ASN A 98 -17.29 -1.83 3.49
N TYR A 99 -16.01 -2.19 3.41
CA TYR A 99 -15.02 -1.40 2.70
C TYR A 99 -15.16 -1.57 1.18
N GLU A 100 -15.24 -0.45 0.50
CA GLU A 100 -15.18 -0.38 -0.95
C GLU A 100 -13.92 0.34 -1.40
N PRO A 101 -13.02 -0.32 -2.17
CA PRO A 101 -11.80 0.31 -2.67
C PRO A 101 -12.10 1.51 -3.55
N ASN A 102 -11.30 2.57 -3.43
CA ASN A 102 -11.43 3.74 -4.28
C ASN A 102 -10.81 3.48 -5.67
N PRO A 103 -11.60 3.30 -6.73
CA PRO A 103 -11.09 3.01 -8.07
C PRO A 103 -10.32 4.20 -8.66
N THR A 104 -10.61 5.42 -8.23
CA THR A 104 -9.96 6.63 -8.74
C THR A 104 -8.46 6.63 -8.41
N PHE A 105 -8.10 6.23 -7.19
CA PHE A 105 -6.70 6.11 -6.78
C PHE A 105 -5.95 5.08 -7.64
N VAL A 106 -6.51 3.89 -7.79
CA VAL A 106 -5.91 2.82 -8.60
C VAL A 106 -5.73 3.25 -10.07
N ASN A 107 -6.73 3.92 -10.63
CA ASN A 107 -6.65 4.43 -12.01
C ASN A 107 -5.62 5.55 -12.14
N TRP A 108 -5.51 6.43 -11.15
CA TRP A 108 -4.48 7.45 -11.12
C TRP A 108 -3.07 6.85 -11.05
N VAL A 109 -2.84 5.88 -10.16
CA VAL A 109 -1.53 5.20 -10.05
C VAL A 109 -1.12 4.53 -11.36
N LYS A 110 -2.07 3.91 -12.09
CA LYS A 110 -1.79 3.29 -13.40
C LYS A 110 -1.38 4.28 -14.50
N GLN A 111 -1.64 5.56 -14.30
CA GLN A 111 -1.34 6.62 -15.25
C GLN A 111 -0.26 7.58 -14.72
N ALA A 112 0.21 7.38 -13.49
CA ALA A 112 1.08 8.35 -12.81
C ALA A 112 2.41 8.56 -13.54
N ASP A 113 3.02 7.51 -14.04
CA ASP A 113 4.26 7.57 -14.84
C ASP A 113 4.06 8.41 -16.12
N TRP A 114 3.00 8.17 -16.88
CA TRP A 114 2.67 8.96 -18.05
C TRP A 114 2.35 10.43 -17.72
N LEU A 115 1.59 10.68 -16.64
CA LEU A 115 1.26 12.03 -16.20
C LEU A 115 2.52 12.81 -15.79
N ILE A 116 3.44 12.18 -15.08
CA ILE A 116 4.71 12.77 -14.68
C ILE A 116 5.58 13.07 -15.91
N LEU A 117 5.72 12.11 -16.82
CA LEU A 117 6.51 12.30 -18.05
C LEU A 117 5.95 13.42 -18.92
N ARG A 118 4.65 13.48 -19.08
CA ARG A 118 3.98 14.56 -19.83
C ARG A 118 4.32 15.94 -19.30
N GLU A 119 4.42 16.09 -17.99
CA GLU A 119 4.69 17.38 -17.35
C GLU A 119 6.17 17.78 -17.42
N PHE A 120 7.08 16.84 -17.23
CA PHE A 120 8.52 17.10 -17.15
C PHE A 120 9.27 16.90 -18.49
N ARG A 121 8.76 16.09 -19.38
CA ARG A 121 9.39 15.77 -20.67
C ARG A 121 8.35 15.67 -21.79
N PRO A 122 7.67 16.78 -22.11
CA PRO A 122 6.66 16.79 -23.20
C PRO A 122 7.26 16.44 -24.57
N ASP A 123 8.55 16.67 -24.76
CA ASP A 123 9.31 16.32 -25.97
C ASP A 123 9.35 14.80 -26.24
N ILE A 124 9.36 13.98 -25.19
CA ILE A 124 9.37 12.50 -25.31
C ILE A 124 8.00 11.97 -25.77
N LEU A 125 6.91 12.66 -25.43
CA LEU A 125 5.55 12.20 -25.65
C LEU A 125 4.95 12.62 -27.00
N MET A 126 5.69 13.42 -27.79
CA MET A 126 5.25 13.85 -29.13
C MET A 126 5.43 12.77 -30.19
N ASP A 127 6.04 11.65 -29.84
CA ASP A 127 6.30 10.53 -30.75
C ASP A 127 5.41 9.34 -30.39
N GLU A 128 4.47 8.96 -31.26
CA GLU A 128 3.49 7.89 -31.01
C GLU A 128 4.16 6.53 -30.71
N GLU A 129 5.35 6.26 -31.25
CA GLU A 129 6.13 5.06 -30.92
C GLU A 129 6.60 5.03 -29.45
N ASN A 130 6.91 6.19 -28.87
CA ASN A 130 7.31 6.30 -27.48
C ASN A 130 6.16 6.08 -26.51
N ILE A 131 4.94 6.47 -26.84
CA ILE A 131 3.76 6.22 -25.99
C ILE A 131 3.55 4.71 -25.80
N SER A 132 3.68 3.93 -26.87
CA SER A 132 3.60 2.47 -26.81
C SER A 132 4.70 1.84 -25.95
N PHE A 133 5.92 2.36 -26.00
CA PHE A 133 7.06 1.91 -25.21
C PHE A 133 6.85 2.17 -23.71
N TRP A 134 6.39 3.35 -23.33
CA TRP A 134 6.15 3.71 -21.93
C TRP A 134 4.94 3.01 -21.34
N GLN A 135 3.90 2.78 -22.10
CA GLN A 135 2.78 1.92 -21.70
C GLN A 135 3.23 0.48 -21.43
N HIS A 136 4.21 -0.01 -22.22
CA HIS A 136 4.78 -1.34 -22.02
C HIS A 136 5.66 -1.41 -20.76
N ILE A 137 6.43 -0.36 -20.45
CA ILE A 137 7.26 -0.30 -19.23
C ILE A 137 6.39 -0.21 -17.98
N SER A 138 5.36 0.63 -17.96
CA SER A 138 4.44 0.74 -16.82
C SER A 138 3.73 -0.58 -16.56
N THR A 139 3.33 -1.28 -17.61
CA THR A 139 2.76 -2.62 -17.52
C THR A 139 3.77 -3.63 -17.01
N GLN A 140 5.05 -3.54 -17.41
CA GLN A 140 6.10 -4.45 -16.91
C GLN A 140 6.46 -4.19 -15.44
N TRP A 141 6.43 -2.94 -14.99
CA TRP A 141 6.66 -2.62 -13.59
C TRP A 141 5.53 -3.17 -12.70
N LEU A 142 4.28 -2.96 -13.12
CA LEU A 142 3.10 -3.56 -12.50
C LEU A 142 3.14 -5.11 -12.55
N TYR A 143 3.62 -5.68 -13.67
CA TYR A 143 3.80 -7.13 -13.80
C TYR A 143 4.89 -7.67 -12.86
N ARG A 144 5.97 -6.91 -12.62
CA ARG A 144 7.01 -7.27 -11.65
C ARG A 144 6.46 -7.23 -10.22
N LEU A 145 5.68 -6.21 -9.87
CA LEU A 145 5.01 -6.11 -8.59
C LEU A 145 4.04 -7.29 -8.38
N MET A 146 3.20 -7.60 -9.38
CA MET A 146 2.25 -8.71 -9.33
C MET A 146 2.92 -10.10 -9.32
N ARG A 147 4.07 -10.29 -9.99
CA ARG A 147 4.85 -11.55 -9.90
C ARG A 147 5.60 -11.71 -8.59
N SER A 148 5.72 -10.65 -7.80
CA SER A 148 6.28 -10.69 -6.44
C SER A 148 5.22 -11.06 -5.41
N ILE A 149 3.94 -11.01 -5.78
CA ILE A 149 2.78 -11.47 -5.03
C ILE A 149 2.52 -12.95 -5.37
#